data_fd85a7b5eb869a57b368cc38deb7efa6
#
_entry.id   fd85a7b5eb869a57b368cc38deb7efa6
#
_cell.length_a   1.000
_cell.length_b   1.000
_cell.length_c   1.000
_cell.angle_alpha   90.00
_cell.angle_beta   90.00
_cell.angle_gamma   90.00
#
_symmetry.space_group_name_H-M   'P 1'
#
loop_
_entity.id
_entity.type
_entity.pdbx_description
1 polymer ?
#
loop_
_entity_poly.entity_id
_entity_poly.type
_entity_poly.pdbx_seq_one_letter_code
_entity_poly.pdbx_strand_id
1 'polypeptide(L)'
;FMFIGLHKGKEALDKGLSQERVDAVLSTPIGLPSTGLYSLYDLIGLDVMEMIGKNFASNLPDGDLGKEYGEFPEAEKGMIVNGQFGRKTGGGFSRMTKNEDGSRNKETFDLLSRNWRPTKEEVLDINDISILFDDSPEGVLAWEAYGTTLCYAANLVPTIADDIVSIDRAMQWGFNWSNGPFKAMDEIGPSKIIEKLKSEGKELPHMLKILEESSYENFYNNKGQQLSHSG
;
A
#
# COMPACT_ATOMS: atom_id res chain seq x y z
N PHE A 1 -4.50 2.35 -0.89
CA PHE A 1 -3.18 1.78 -0.55
C PHE A 1 -2.22 2.83 0.01
N MET A 2 -1.88 3.92 -0.72
CA MET A 2 -0.82 4.86 -0.34
C MET A 2 -1.00 5.45 1.06
N PHE A 3 -2.19 5.93 1.40
CA PHE A 3 -2.46 6.50 2.74
C PHE A 3 -2.40 5.46 3.85
N ILE A 4 -3.00 4.28 3.64
CA ILE A 4 -2.88 3.16 4.57
C ILE A 4 -1.40 2.80 4.75
N GLY A 5 -0.66 2.65 3.65
CA GLY A 5 0.77 2.35 3.66
C GLY A 5 1.60 3.38 4.43
N LEU A 6 1.27 4.68 4.34
CA LEU A 6 1.97 5.73 5.07
C LEU A 6 1.83 5.57 6.59
N HIS A 7 0.59 5.34 7.06
CA HIS A 7 0.32 5.12 8.49
C HIS A 7 0.93 3.81 9.00
N LYS A 8 0.78 2.72 8.24
CA LYS A 8 1.36 1.42 8.60
C LYS A 8 2.88 1.40 8.49
N GLY A 9 3.43 2.15 7.52
CA GLY A 9 4.85 2.42 7.43
C GLY A 9 5.39 3.14 8.68
N LYS A 10 4.67 4.17 9.16
CA LYS A 10 5.04 4.84 10.42
C LYS A 10 5.03 3.87 11.61
N GLU A 11 3.99 3.06 11.76
CA GLU A 11 3.94 2.04 12.83
C GLU A 11 5.11 1.04 12.73
N ALA A 12 5.51 0.67 11.51
CA ALA A 12 6.65 -0.20 11.26
C ALA A 12 7.99 0.48 11.63
N LEU A 13 8.14 1.77 11.33
CA LEU A 13 9.30 2.56 11.77
C LEU A 13 9.41 2.62 13.30
N ASP A 14 8.29 2.86 13.98
CA ASP A 14 8.23 2.87 15.46
C ASP A 14 8.62 1.50 16.06
N LYS A 15 8.44 0.41 15.30
CA LYS A 15 8.85 -0.96 15.66
C LYS A 15 10.27 -1.31 15.17
N GLY A 16 10.99 -0.38 14.57
CA GLY A 16 12.41 -0.50 14.23
C GLY A 16 12.74 -0.83 12.78
N LEU A 17 11.77 -0.91 11.86
CA LEU A 17 12.06 -1.00 10.44
C LEU A 17 12.68 0.32 9.94
N SER A 18 13.55 0.22 8.92
CA SER A 18 14.02 1.41 8.18
C SER A 18 12.98 1.84 7.13
N GLN A 19 13.03 3.11 6.70
CA GLN A 19 12.18 3.60 5.60
C GLN A 19 12.47 2.84 4.30
N GLU A 20 13.72 2.51 4.05
CA GLU A 20 14.14 1.71 2.89
C GLU A 20 13.56 0.29 2.95
N ARG A 21 13.45 -0.27 4.15
CA ARG A 21 12.82 -1.58 4.36
C ARG A 21 11.31 -1.52 4.08
N VAL A 22 10.65 -0.45 4.54
CA VAL A 22 9.23 -0.20 4.21
C VAL A 22 9.03 -0.07 2.71
N ASP A 23 9.86 0.69 1.99
CA ASP A 23 9.81 0.81 0.53
C ASP A 23 10.03 -0.54 -0.16
N ALA A 24 10.98 -1.35 0.33
CA ALA A 24 11.24 -2.68 -0.21
C ALA A 24 10.05 -3.62 -0.06
N VAL A 25 9.42 -3.65 1.12
CA VAL A 25 8.23 -4.48 1.40
C VAL A 25 7.03 -4.03 0.56
N LEU A 26 6.75 -2.73 0.52
CA LEU A 26 5.58 -2.16 -0.16
C LEU A 26 5.89 -1.86 -1.64
N SER A 27 6.48 -2.82 -2.34
CA SER A 27 6.85 -2.75 -3.74
C SER A 27 6.65 -4.09 -4.47
N THR A 28 7.64 -4.53 -5.23
CA THR A 28 7.57 -5.74 -6.07
C THR A 28 7.16 -7.03 -5.38
N PRO A 29 7.52 -7.30 -4.10
CA PRO A 29 7.12 -8.54 -3.46
C PRO A 29 5.59 -8.75 -3.42
N ILE A 30 4.84 -7.67 -3.30
CA ILE A 30 3.38 -7.68 -3.26
C ILE A 30 2.74 -7.22 -4.59
N GLY A 31 3.47 -7.31 -5.70
CA GLY A 31 2.95 -6.99 -7.04
C GLY A 31 2.79 -5.50 -7.33
N LEU A 32 3.42 -4.62 -6.56
CA LEU A 32 3.40 -3.17 -6.74
C LEU A 32 4.63 -2.69 -7.54
N PRO A 33 4.63 -1.46 -8.08
CA PRO A 33 5.79 -0.89 -8.75
C PRO A 33 7.03 -0.87 -7.83
N SER A 34 8.21 -1.07 -8.42
CA SER A 34 9.51 -1.07 -7.72
C SER A 34 9.89 0.26 -7.07
N THR A 35 9.11 1.31 -7.30
CA THR A 35 9.32 2.62 -6.70
C THR A 35 9.25 2.57 -5.17
N GLY A 36 8.41 1.70 -4.62
CA GLY A 36 8.09 1.69 -3.20
C GLY A 36 7.17 2.84 -2.80
N LEU A 37 6.87 2.93 -1.51
CA LEU A 37 5.89 3.87 -0.96
C LEU A 37 6.43 5.31 -0.90
N TYR A 38 7.51 5.53 -0.17
CA TYR A 38 8.07 6.88 0.07
C TYR A 38 8.63 7.50 -1.20
N SER A 39 9.28 6.70 -2.04
CA SER A 39 9.80 7.18 -3.31
C SER A 39 8.69 7.54 -4.30
N LEU A 40 7.50 6.91 -4.20
CA LEU A 40 6.32 7.28 -4.97
C LEU A 40 5.71 8.60 -4.48
N TYR A 41 5.68 8.83 -3.17
CA TYR A 41 5.31 10.14 -2.61
C TYR A 41 6.25 11.25 -3.08
N ASP A 42 7.56 11.00 -3.13
CA ASP A 42 8.55 11.95 -3.66
C ASP A 42 8.33 12.28 -5.14
N LEU A 43 7.81 11.34 -5.92
CA LEU A 43 7.52 11.52 -7.34
C LEU A 43 6.25 12.37 -7.56
N ILE A 44 5.19 12.07 -6.82
CA ILE A 44 3.90 12.78 -6.92
C ILE A 44 4.01 14.17 -6.27
N GLY A 45 4.57 14.21 -5.09
CA GLY A 45 4.69 15.37 -4.22
C GLY A 45 3.75 15.32 -3.02
N LEU A 46 4.29 15.58 -1.83
CA LEU A 46 3.55 15.52 -0.57
C LEU A 46 2.41 16.54 -0.51
N ASP A 47 2.58 17.70 -1.13
CA ASP A 47 1.55 18.75 -1.24
C ASP A 47 0.33 18.29 -2.07
N VAL A 48 0.58 17.56 -3.16
CA VAL A 48 -0.49 16.96 -3.99
C VAL A 48 -1.21 15.88 -3.20
N MET A 49 -0.46 15.01 -2.53
CA MET A 49 -1.03 13.93 -1.72
C MET A 49 -1.80 14.49 -0.51
N GLU A 50 -1.34 15.58 0.11
CA GLU A 50 -2.10 16.26 1.17
C GLU A 50 -3.44 16.80 0.66
N MET A 51 -3.48 17.38 -0.55
CA MET A 51 -4.73 17.81 -1.17
C MET A 51 -5.68 16.64 -1.41
N ILE A 52 -5.17 15.50 -1.86
CA ILE A 52 -5.99 14.28 -2.05
C ILE A 52 -6.54 13.82 -0.70
N GLY A 53 -5.73 13.78 0.35
CA GLY A 53 -6.17 13.40 1.69
C GLY A 53 -7.27 14.31 2.24
N LYS A 54 -7.12 15.63 2.08
CA LYS A 54 -8.16 16.64 2.43
C LYS A 54 -9.45 16.44 1.63
N ASN A 55 -9.32 16.06 0.35
CA ASN A 55 -10.48 15.74 -0.47
C ASN A 55 -11.21 14.48 0.04
N PHE A 56 -10.47 13.44 0.43
CA PHE A 56 -11.06 12.25 1.04
C PHE A 56 -11.80 12.59 2.34
N ALA A 57 -11.18 13.35 3.23
CA ALA A 57 -11.80 13.78 4.47
C ALA A 57 -13.13 14.53 4.28
N SER A 58 -13.25 15.28 3.17
CA SER A 58 -14.42 16.11 2.87
C SER A 58 -15.53 15.36 2.13
N ASN A 59 -15.19 14.38 1.29
CA ASN A 59 -16.14 13.82 0.31
C ASN A 59 -16.45 12.33 0.52
N LEU A 60 -15.62 11.58 1.25
CA LEU A 60 -15.90 10.18 1.55
C LEU A 60 -16.90 10.07 2.72
N PRO A 61 -17.74 9.03 2.73
CA PRO A 61 -18.66 8.78 3.84
C PRO A 61 -17.92 8.49 5.15
N ASP A 62 -18.62 8.71 6.28
CA ASP A 62 -18.08 8.35 7.60
C ASP A 62 -17.87 6.83 7.69
N GLY A 63 -16.73 6.42 8.24
CA GLY A 63 -16.32 5.01 8.32
C GLY A 63 -15.61 4.47 7.07
N ASP A 64 -15.46 5.28 6.00
CA ASP A 64 -14.62 4.91 4.87
C ASP A 64 -13.14 4.97 5.26
N LEU A 65 -12.37 3.90 4.94
CA LEU A 65 -10.93 3.84 5.23
C LEU A 65 -10.14 4.98 4.56
N GLY A 66 -10.54 5.43 3.39
CA GLY A 66 -9.91 6.57 2.72
C GLY A 66 -10.03 7.85 3.55
N LYS A 67 -11.16 8.04 4.26
CA LYS A 67 -11.36 9.16 5.16
C LYS A 67 -10.55 9.01 6.45
N GLU A 68 -10.51 7.80 7.00
CA GLU A 68 -9.78 7.49 8.22
C GLU A 68 -8.28 7.73 8.08
N TYR A 69 -7.69 7.27 6.97
CA TYR A 69 -6.26 7.40 6.71
C TYR A 69 -5.87 8.65 5.92
N GLY A 70 -6.81 9.48 5.50
CA GLY A 70 -6.54 10.64 4.62
C GLY A 70 -5.66 11.73 5.22
N GLU A 71 -5.56 11.81 6.54
CA GLU A 71 -4.72 12.78 7.23
C GLU A 71 -3.27 12.26 7.34
N PHE A 72 -2.28 13.13 7.07
CA PHE A 72 -0.88 12.76 7.18
C PHE A 72 -0.42 12.64 8.64
N PRO A 73 0.50 11.70 8.96
CA PRO A 73 1.17 11.68 10.25
C PRO A 73 2.01 12.95 10.48
N GLU A 74 2.36 13.23 11.75
CA GLU A 74 2.97 14.49 12.16
C GLU A 74 4.36 14.77 11.55
N ALA A 75 5.14 13.73 11.26
CA ALA A 75 6.45 13.92 10.63
C ALA A 75 6.30 14.46 9.19
N GLU A 76 5.37 13.90 8.43
CA GLU A 76 5.07 14.29 7.06
C GLU A 76 4.40 15.67 6.98
N LYS A 77 3.54 16.01 7.94
CA LYS A 77 3.02 17.38 8.08
C LYS A 77 4.16 18.37 8.28
N GLY A 78 5.14 18.03 9.11
CA GLY A 78 6.35 18.84 9.31
C GLY A 78 7.17 19.03 8.02
N MET A 79 7.27 18.00 7.19
CA MET A 79 7.93 18.10 5.88
C MET A 79 7.19 19.08 4.97
N ILE A 80 5.86 19.03 4.92
CA ILE A 80 5.03 19.94 4.12
C ILE A 80 5.22 21.40 4.57
N VAL A 81 5.18 21.67 5.88
CA VAL A 81 5.40 23.01 6.44
C VAL A 81 6.77 23.56 6.04
N ASN A 82 7.79 22.69 5.94
CA ASN A 82 9.14 23.05 5.53
C ASN A 82 9.34 23.14 4.00
N GLY A 83 8.27 22.96 3.19
CA GLY A 83 8.36 22.98 1.74
C GLY A 83 9.09 21.76 1.14
N GLN A 84 9.20 20.69 1.90
CA GLN A 84 9.88 19.44 1.54
C GLN A 84 8.90 18.51 0.83
N PHE A 85 8.57 18.82 -0.45
CA PHE A 85 7.48 18.17 -1.16
C PHE A 85 7.90 16.96 -1.99
N GLY A 86 9.18 16.67 -2.12
CA GLY A 86 9.69 15.58 -2.96
C GLY A 86 10.64 16.08 -4.04
N ARG A 87 10.73 15.33 -5.14
CA ARG A 87 11.72 15.63 -6.22
C ARG A 87 11.63 17.04 -6.78
N LYS A 88 10.45 17.59 -6.90
CA LYS A 88 10.21 18.94 -7.45
C LYS A 88 10.81 20.07 -6.59
N THR A 89 11.03 19.83 -5.30
CA THR A 89 11.67 20.79 -4.37
C THR A 89 13.11 20.39 -4.00
N GLY A 90 13.67 19.39 -4.70
CA GLY A 90 15.04 18.93 -4.46
C GLY A 90 15.17 17.93 -3.31
N GLY A 91 14.09 17.62 -2.60
CA GLY A 91 14.05 16.61 -1.54
C GLY A 91 12.65 16.45 -0.96
N GLY A 92 12.35 15.25 -0.54
CA GLY A 92 11.16 14.82 0.17
C GLY A 92 11.56 13.78 1.20
N PHE A 93 11.10 12.56 1.09
CA PHE A 93 11.62 11.42 1.86
C PHE A 93 13.05 11.05 1.47
N SER A 94 13.43 11.36 0.23
CA SER A 94 14.80 11.20 -0.25
C SER A 94 15.27 12.40 -1.05
N ARG A 95 16.60 12.57 -1.15
CA ARG A 95 17.24 13.57 -2.01
C ARG A 95 18.53 13.05 -2.61
N MET A 96 18.97 13.69 -3.69
CA MET A 96 20.28 13.47 -4.29
C MET A 96 21.17 14.65 -3.97
N THR A 97 22.32 14.39 -3.34
CA THR A 97 23.38 15.39 -3.10
C THR A 97 24.56 15.13 -4.02
N LYS A 98 25.33 16.17 -4.30
CA LYS A 98 26.53 16.09 -5.13
C LYS A 98 27.74 16.36 -4.26
N ASN A 99 28.69 15.44 -4.27
CA ASN A 99 29.98 15.58 -3.59
C ASN A 99 30.92 16.51 -4.34
N GLU A 100 32.02 16.93 -3.69
CA GLU A 100 33.04 17.77 -4.29
C GLU A 100 33.73 17.10 -5.50
N ASP A 101 33.85 15.77 -5.50
CA ASP A 101 34.41 14.98 -6.60
C ASP A 101 33.42 14.77 -7.78
N GLY A 102 32.19 15.29 -7.66
CA GLY A 102 31.14 15.19 -8.68
C GLY A 102 30.29 13.93 -8.57
N SER A 103 30.61 12.99 -7.67
CA SER A 103 29.77 11.84 -7.39
C SER A 103 28.43 12.25 -6.76
N ARG A 104 27.41 11.38 -6.88
CA ARG A 104 26.10 11.63 -6.31
C ARG A 104 25.82 10.66 -5.18
N ASN A 105 25.37 11.18 -4.04
CA ASN A 105 24.89 10.40 -2.93
C ASN A 105 23.38 10.51 -2.82
N LYS A 106 22.72 9.38 -2.53
CA LYS A 106 21.30 9.38 -2.13
C LYS A 106 21.23 9.46 -0.62
N GLU A 107 20.41 10.39 -0.13
CA GLU A 107 20.13 10.54 1.29
C GLU A 107 18.64 10.32 1.55
N THR A 108 18.33 9.74 2.70
CA THR A 108 16.98 9.54 3.22
C THR A 108 16.75 10.53 4.36
N PHE A 109 15.60 11.21 4.34
CA PHE A 109 15.13 12.02 5.47
C PHE A 109 14.53 11.08 6.51
N ASP A 110 15.28 10.85 7.57
CA ASP A 110 14.86 9.97 8.66
C ASP A 110 13.71 10.57 9.44
N LEU A 111 12.54 9.94 9.37
CA LEU A 111 11.28 10.45 9.94
C LEU A 111 11.29 10.47 11.47
N LEU A 112 12.09 9.62 12.12
CA LEU A 112 12.18 9.57 13.57
C LEU A 112 13.11 10.66 14.11
N SER A 113 14.31 10.77 13.55
CA SER A 113 15.30 11.77 13.97
C SER A 113 15.08 13.15 13.31
N ARG A 114 14.30 13.21 12.22
CA ARG A 114 14.09 14.41 11.38
C ARG A 114 15.38 15.00 10.80
N ASN A 115 16.33 14.13 10.49
CA ASN A 115 17.62 14.50 9.91
C ASN A 115 17.89 13.70 8.63
N TRP A 116 18.69 14.28 7.74
CA TRP A 116 19.19 13.59 6.57
C TRP A 116 20.29 12.60 6.96
N ARG A 117 20.25 11.41 6.40
CA ARG A 117 21.27 10.36 6.54
C ARG A 117 21.51 9.66 5.20
N PRO A 118 22.66 9.02 5.00
CA PRO A 118 22.88 8.18 3.84
C PRO A 118 21.77 7.13 3.71
N THR A 119 21.26 6.94 2.47
CA THR A 119 20.30 5.88 2.16
C THR A 119 20.97 4.52 2.35
N LYS A 120 20.28 3.58 3.00
CA LYS A 120 20.72 2.20 3.17
C LYS A 120 20.23 1.34 2.00
N GLU A 121 21.01 0.33 1.65
CA GLU A 121 20.52 -0.76 0.80
C GLU A 121 19.85 -1.80 1.68
N GLU A 122 18.68 -2.27 1.28
CA GLU A 122 17.91 -3.29 2.00
C GLU A 122 17.63 -4.47 1.07
N VAL A 123 17.79 -5.67 1.61
CA VAL A 123 17.44 -6.92 0.93
C VAL A 123 16.44 -7.65 1.82
N LEU A 124 15.32 -8.08 1.23
CA LEU A 124 14.31 -8.85 1.93
C LEU A 124 14.65 -10.35 1.87
N ASP A 125 14.40 -11.04 2.98
CA ASP A 125 14.55 -12.51 3.04
C ASP A 125 13.42 -13.21 2.26
N ILE A 126 12.20 -12.65 2.31
CA ILE A 126 11.04 -13.07 1.53
C ILE A 126 10.73 -11.97 0.51
N ASN A 127 10.87 -12.28 -0.78
CA ASN A 127 10.72 -11.32 -1.88
C ASN A 127 9.60 -11.72 -2.87
N ASP A 128 8.52 -12.24 -2.33
CA ASP A 128 7.30 -12.62 -3.07
C ASP A 128 6.06 -12.45 -2.20
N ILE A 129 4.89 -12.71 -2.77
CA ILE A 129 3.58 -12.47 -2.15
C ILE A 129 3.37 -13.27 -0.84
N SER A 130 4.16 -14.33 -0.59
CA SER A 130 4.07 -15.11 0.66
C SER A 130 4.44 -14.30 1.90
N ILE A 131 5.14 -13.18 1.73
CA ILE A 131 5.46 -12.22 2.81
C ILE A 131 4.21 -11.78 3.60
N LEU A 132 3.03 -11.78 2.98
CA LEU A 132 1.76 -11.41 3.64
C LEU A 132 1.38 -12.33 4.82
N PHE A 133 1.95 -13.51 4.90
CA PHE A 133 1.67 -14.50 5.94
C PHE A 133 2.85 -14.76 6.86
N ASP A 134 3.93 -14.01 6.69
CA ASP A 134 5.10 -14.09 7.56
C ASP A 134 4.86 -13.31 8.86
N ASP A 135 5.35 -13.84 9.98
CA ASP A 135 5.19 -13.21 11.30
C ASP A 135 6.26 -12.15 11.61
N SER A 136 7.20 -11.92 10.68
CA SER A 136 8.19 -10.86 10.81
C SER A 136 7.54 -9.47 10.78
N PRO A 137 8.23 -8.42 11.26
CA PRO A 137 7.75 -7.05 11.14
C PRO A 137 7.42 -6.65 9.69
N GLU A 138 8.15 -7.19 8.71
CA GLU A 138 7.92 -7.00 7.27
C GLU A 138 6.61 -7.63 6.82
N GLY A 139 6.34 -8.86 7.25
CA GLY A 139 5.09 -9.55 6.93
C GLY A 139 3.89 -8.87 7.56
N VAL A 140 4.02 -8.45 8.82
CA VAL A 140 2.98 -7.65 9.51
C VAL A 140 2.70 -6.36 8.74
N LEU A 141 3.74 -5.62 8.32
CA LEU A 141 3.57 -4.41 7.51
C LEU A 141 2.87 -4.71 6.19
N ALA A 142 3.31 -5.74 5.47
CA ALA A 142 2.72 -6.14 4.19
C ALA A 142 1.23 -6.47 4.34
N TRP A 143 0.88 -7.26 5.36
CA TRP A 143 -0.52 -7.62 5.63
C TRP A 143 -1.36 -6.41 6.03
N GLU A 144 -0.88 -5.60 6.97
CA GLU A 144 -1.64 -4.44 7.45
C GLU A 144 -1.82 -3.35 6.40
N ALA A 145 -0.89 -3.17 5.47
CA ALA A 145 -1.01 -2.20 4.40
C ALA A 145 -1.74 -2.78 3.17
N TYR A 146 -1.22 -3.88 2.61
CA TYR A 146 -1.74 -4.43 1.37
C TYR A 146 -2.97 -5.32 1.60
N GLY A 147 -2.95 -6.19 2.59
CA GLY A 147 -4.10 -7.02 2.98
C GLY A 147 -5.32 -6.18 3.30
N THR A 148 -5.16 -5.08 4.06
CA THR A 148 -6.25 -4.12 4.31
C THR A 148 -6.77 -3.49 3.02
N THR A 149 -5.88 -3.17 2.07
CA THR A 149 -6.28 -2.62 0.76
C THR A 149 -7.05 -3.65 -0.07
N LEU A 150 -6.64 -4.92 -0.07
CA LEU A 150 -7.38 -5.99 -0.74
C LEU A 150 -8.78 -6.19 -0.13
N CYS A 151 -8.86 -6.19 1.19
CA CYS A 151 -10.14 -6.27 1.91
C CYS A 151 -11.06 -5.07 1.60
N TYR A 152 -10.49 -3.87 1.55
CA TYR A 152 -11.22 -2.68 1.14
C TYR A 152 -11.79 -2.83 -0.28
N ALA A 153 -10.95 -3.25 -1.25
CA ALA A 153 -11.39 -3.49 -2.61
C ALA A 153 -12.52 -4.52 -2.70
N ALA A 154 -12.48 -5.57 -1.88
CA ALA A 154 -13.51 -6.61 -1.83
C ALA A 154 -14.86 -6.12 -1.27
N ASN A 155 -14.90 -4.96 -0.61
CA ASN A 155 -16.14 -4.32 -0.16
C ASN A 155 -16.71 -3.31 -1.19
N LEU A 156 -15.97 -2.95 -2.23
CA LEU A 156 -16.40 -1.92 -3.19
C LEU A 156 -17.35 -2.45 -4.28
N VAL A 157 -17.50 -3.75 -4.40
CA VAL A 157 -18.47 -4.39 -5.31
C VAL A 157 -19.71 -4.80 -4.50
N PRO A 158 -20.94 -4.45 -4.93
CA PRO A 158 -21.31 -3.69 -6.12
C PRO A 158 -21.43 -2.17 -5.91
N THR A 159 -21.02 -1.64 -4.74
CA THR A 159 -21.34 -0.26 -4.34
C THR A 159 -20.65 0.80 -5.23
N ILE A 160 -19.40 0.56 -5.61
CA ILE A 160 -18.58 1.49 -6.40
C ILE A 160 -18.34 0.97 -7.82
N ALA A 161 -18.24 -0.34 -7.99
CA ALA A 161 -18.05 -0.98 -9.28
C ALA A 161 -19.03 -2.17 -9.41
N ASP A 162 -19.61 -2.34 -10.60
CA ASP A 162 -20.58 -3.41 -10.85
C ASP A 162 -19.94 -4.80 -10.83
N ASP A 163 -18.62 -4.87 -11.02
CA ASP A 163 -17.87 -6.12 -11.10
C ASP A 163 -16.42 -6.00 -10.62
N ILE A 164 -15.81 -7.15 -10.34
CA ILE A 164 -14.43 -7.24 -9.88
C ILE A 164 -13.39 -6.90 -10.95
N VAL A 165 -13.73 -7.11 -12.23
CA VAL A 165 -12.82 -6.83 -13.37
C VAL A 165 -12.55 -5.33 -13.48
N SER A 166 -13.59 -4.52 -13.24
CA SER A 166 -13.49 -3.06 -13.28
C SER A 166 -12.53 -2.52 -12.25
N ILE A 167 -12.55 -3.07 -11.02
CA ILE A 167 -11.60 -2.72 -9.95
C ILE A 167 -10.18 -3.17 -10.32
N ASP A 168 -10.01 -4.42 -10.78
CA ASP A 168 -8.70 -4.94 -11.17
C ASP A 168 -8.06 -4.09 -12.27
N ARG A 169 -8.84 -3.76 -13.32
CA ARG A 169 -8.36 -2.91 -14.42
C ARG A 169 -8.02 -1.50 -13.98
N ALA A 170 -8.81 -0.92 -13.09
CA ALA A 170 -8.53 0.41 -12.56
C ALA A 170 -7.15 0.46 -11.87
N MET A 171 -6.82 -0.57 -11.07
CA MET A 171 -5.52 -0.63 -10.38
C MET A 171 -4.37 -0.95 -11.35
N GLN A 172 -4.56 -1.87 -12.29
CA GLN A 172 -3.54 -2.19 -13.29
C GLN A 172 -3.24 -1.01 -14.22
N TRP A 173 -4.27 -0.37 -14.76
CA TRP A 173 -4.10 0.70 -15.75
C TRP A 173 -3.82 2.06 -15.13
N GLY A 174 -4.43 2.35 -13.98
CA GLY A 174 -4.26 3.63 -13.29
C GLY A 174 -3.02 3.72 -12.42
N PHE A 175 -2.58 2.60 -11.84
CA PHE A 175 -1.52 2.57 -10.82
C PHE A 175 -0.39 1.60 -11.14
N ASN A 176 -0.41 0.99 -12.33
CA ASN A 176 0.61 0.05 -12.79
C ASN A 176 0.88 -1.13 -11.83
N TRP A 177 -0.17 -1.63 -11.19
CA TRP A 177 -0.07 -2.87 -10.41
C TRP A 177 0.10 -4.07 -11.35
N SER A 178 0.88 -5.05 -10.95
CA SER A 178 1.07 -6.28 -11.73
C SER A 178 -0.24 -7.06 -11.87
N ASN A 179 -0.96 -7.21 -10.77
CA ASN A 179 -2.31 -7.75 -10.70
C ASN A 179 -3.25 -6.72 -10.06
N GLY A 180 -4.52 -6.74 -10.45
CA GLY A 180 -5.54 -6.05 -9.69
C GLY A 180 -5.84 -6.79 -8.38
N PRO A 181 -6.60 -6.17 -7.44
CA PRO A 181 -6.85 -6.73 -6.11
C PRO A 181 -7.40 -8.16 -6.11
N PHE A 182 -8.36 -8.46 -6.99
CA PHE A 182 -9.02 -9.77 -7.02
C PHE A 182 -8.11 -10.85 -7.62
N LYS A 183 -7.36 -10.53 -8.69
CA LYS A 183 -6.33 -11.43 -9.21
C LYS A 183 -5.19 -11.65 -8.22
N ALA A 184 -4.81 -10.64 -7.47
CA ALA A 184 -3.82 -10.78 -6.41
C ALA A 184 -4.34 -11.70 -5.30
N MET A 185 -5.61 -11.56 -4.89
CA MET A 185 -6.22 -12.49 -3.92
C MET A 185 -6.27 -13.92 -4.43
N ASP A 186 -6.53 -14.15 -5.73
CA ASP A 186 -6.47 -15.48 -6.32
C ASP A 186 -5.06 -16.07 -6.32
N GLU A 187 -4.02 -15.26 -6.57
CA GLU A 187 -2.61 -15.68 -6.50
C GLU A 187 -2.19 -16.01 -5.06
N ILE A 188 -2.63 -15.23 -4.09
CA ILE A 188 -2.41 -15.45 -2.66
C ILE A 188 -3.09 -16.73 -2.18
N GLY A 189 -4.25 -17.04 -2.72
CA GLY A 189 -5.20 -18.05 -2.27
C GLY A 189 -6.26 -17.46 -1.33
N PRO A 190 -7.49 -17.25 -1.81
CA PRO A 190 -8.56 -16.60 -1.04
C PRO A 190 -8.86 -17.28 0.29
N SER A 191 -8.78 -18.61 0.36
CA SER A 191 -8.96 -19.38 1.60
C SER A 191 -7.98 -18.98 2.70
N LYS A 192 -6.72 -18.73 2.35
CA LYS A 192 -5.69 -18.28 3.32
C LYS A 192 -6.01 -16.89 3.87
N ILE A 193 -6.52 -15.99 3.01
CA ILE A 193 -6.97 -14.65 3.43
C ILE A 193 -8.16 -14.77 4.39
N ILE A 194 -9.14 -15.60 4.06
CA ILE A 194 -10.33 -15.86 4.88
C ILE A 194 -9.92 -16.42 6.24
N GLU A 195 -9.06 -17.44 6.26
CA GLU A 195 -8.56 -18.05 7.51
C GLU A 195 -7.83 -17.03 8.39
N LYS A 196 -6.96 -16.20 7.78
CA LYS A 196 -6.24 -15.15 8.51
C LYS A 196 -7.19 -14.11 9.09
N LEU A 197 -8.15 -13.62 8.33
CA LEU A 197 -9.17 -12.67 8.83
C LEU A 197 -9.97 -13.25 9.99
N LYS A 198 -10.41 -14.52 9.88
CA LYS A 198 -11.14 -15.23 10.95
C LYS A 198 -10.27 -15.42 12.19
N SER A 199 -9.00 -15.76 12.03
CA SER A 199 -8.08 -15.92 13.16
C SER A 199 -7.83 -14.59 13.89
N GLU A 200 -7.92 -13.47 13.18
CA GLU A 200 -7.82 -12.12 13.74
C GLU A 200 -9.17 -11.60 14.29
N GLY A 201 -10.24 -12.39 14.19
CA GLY A 201 -11.59 -11.97 14.61
C GLY A 201 -12.21 -10.87 13.76
N LYS A 202 -11.73 -10.69 12.53
CA LYS A 202 -12.22 -9.69 11.58
C LYS A 202 -13.38 -10.21 10.77
N GLU A 203 -14.34 -9.34 10.45
CA GLU A 203 -15.41 -9.66 9.51
C GLU A 203 -14.87 -9.87 8.09
N LEU A 204 -15.49 -10.80 7.36
CA LEU A 204 -15.13 -11.02 5.96
C LEU A 204 -15.67 -9.90 5.09
N PRO A 205 -14.85 -9.32 4.22
CA PRO A 205 -15.31 -8.41 3.17
C PRO A 205 -16.35 -9.06 2.26
N HIS A 206 -17.25 -8.25 1.72
CA HIS A 206 -18.41 -8.70 0.95
C HIS A 206 -18.09 -9.78 -0.09
N MET A 207 -17.15 -9.52 -1.00
CA MET A 207 -16.83 -10.48 -2.05
C MET A 207 -16.11 -11.74 -1.54
N LEU A 208 -15.34 -11.65 -0.46
CA LEU A 208 -14.76 -12.84 0.19
C LEU A 208 -15.83 -13.71 0.87
N LYS A 209 -16.86 -13.07 1.43
CA LYS A 209 -18.01 -13.81 1.99
C LYS A 209 -18.78 -14.53 0.90
N ILE A 210 -19.08 -13.87 -0.23
CA ILE A 210 -19.72 -14.51 -1.38
C ILE A 210 -18.89 -15.69 -1.88
N LEU A 211 -17.58 -15.53 -1.99
CA LEU A 211 -16.69 -16.60 -2.44
C LEU A 211 -16.73 -17.80 -1.47
N GLU A 212 -16.68 -17.56 -0.16
CA GLU A 212 -16.74 -18.62 0.86
C GLU A 212 -18.07 -19.37 0.83
N GLU A 213 -19.19 -18.68 0.58
CA GLU A 213 -20.53 -19.27 0.49
C GLU A 213 -20.76 -19.98 -0.85
N SER A 214 -19.91 -19.74 -1.85
CA SER A 214 -20.00 -20.34 -3.19
C SER A 214 -19.29 -21.71 -3.25
N SER A 215 -19.42 -22.38 -4.42
CA SER A 215 -18.63 -23.58 -4.74
C SER A 215 -17.29 -23.29 -5.42
N TYR A 216 -16.92 -22.00 -5.55
CA TYR A 216 -15.71 -21.57 -6.23
C TYR A 216 -14.55 -21.41 -5.26
N GLU A 217 -13.33 -21.70 -5.73
CA GLU A 217 -12.09 -21.52 -4.95
C GLU A 217 -11.45 -20.16 -5.20
N ASN A 218 -11.75 -19.53 -6.36
CA ASN A 218 -11.13 -18.31 -6.84
C ASN A 218 -12.19 -17.35 -7.40
N PHE A 219 -11.84 -16.07 -7.46
CA PHE A 219 -12.66 -15.02 -8.09
C PHE A 219 -12.74 -15.15 -9.61
N TYR A 220 -11.68 -15.71 -10.21
CA TYR A 220 -11.62 -16.00 -11.65
C TYR A 220 -11.43 -17.50 -11.89
N ASN A 221 -12.18 -18.05 -12.83
CA ASN A 221 -11.97 -19.43 -13.27
C ASN A 221 -10.91 -19.51 -14.40
N ASN A 222 -10.51 -20.75 -14.76
CA ASN A 222 -9.53 -21.01 -15.80
C ASN A 222 -9.95 -20.54 -17.22
N LYS A 223 -11.23 -20.12 -17.41
CA LYS A 223 -11.74 -19.55 -18.66
C LYS A 223 -11.80 -18.02 -18.61
N GLY A 224 -11.33 -17.41 -17.52
CA GLY A 224 -11.36 -15.96 -17.32
C GLY A 224 -12.75 -15.39 -16.98
N GLN A 225 -13.72 -16.26 -16.65
CA GLN A 225 -15.01 -15.82 -16.13
C GLN A 225 -14.85 -15.44 -14.66
N GLN A 226 -15.57 -14.43 -14.23
CA GLN A 226 -15.50 -13.87 -12.87
C GLN A 226 -16.67 -14.35 -12.01
N LEU A 227 -16.45 -14.39 -10.69
CA LEU A 227 -17.50 -14.54 -9.69
C LEU A 227 -18.38 -13.29 -9.69
N SER A 228 -19.71 -13.49 -9.76
CA SER A 228 -20.69 -12.42 -9.64
C SER A 228 -20.84 -11.97 -8.18
N HIS A 229 -21.18 -10.70 -7.95
CA HIS A 229 -21.52 -10.19 -6.63
C HIS A 229 -22.83 -10.76 -6.07
N SER A 230 -23.58 -11.49 -6.86
CA SER A 230 -24.80 -12.20 -6.47
C SER A 230 -24.61 -13.71 -6.26
N GLY A 231 -23.36 -14.20 -6.36
CA GLY A 231 -23.00 -15.62 -6.24
C GLY A 231 -22.98 -16.38 -7.55
#